data_3cf5812611a6c131e112281dec68ed72
#
_entry.id   3cf5812611a6c131e112281dec68ed72
#
_cell.length_a   1.000
_cell.length_b   1.000
_cell.length_c   1.000
_cell.angle_alpha   90.00
_cell.angle_beta   90.00
_cell.angle_gamma   90.00
#
_symmetry.space_group_name_H-M   'P 1'
#
loop_
_entity.id
_entity.type
_entity.pdbx_description
1 polymer ?
#
loop_
_entity_poly.entity_id
_entity_poly.type
_entity_poly.pdbx_seq_one_letter_code
_entity_poly.pdbx_strand_id
1 'polypeptide(L)'
;MLPTVTNLGLDAVLYGLSARGLTVEEALDRHNLPLELKYLPVLESGLNPLARSGAGATGLWQFMYATGRSQKLNINSWVDERRDPQSSTEAACRFLKRLRDMYDGDWHLALAAYNAGSGNVNKAIRRAGSRDFWKVRRFLPRETAKYVPSLIALVYLFEHPVDAGLVPSQPLAPRFTLDTVMLRRNVRFDQAARAMGRPVAEVAQLNPQYRKELIPGGVDGGWPLVLSVDAVGPFLEALPEALEWEAEKTPEVSFEPEVTVYRVRSGDVLG
;
A
#
# COMPACT_ATOMS: atom_id res chain seq x y z
N MET A 1 -13.27 -16.04 4.30
CA MET A 1 -12.90 -16.36 5.69
C MET A 1 -12.08 -15.19 6.16
N LEU A 2 -12.62 -14.32 7.03
CA LEU A 2 -11.85 -13.22 7.61
C LEU A 2 -10.67 -13.83 8.38
N PRO A 3 -9.44 -13.34 8.24
CA PRO A 3 -8.36 -13.82 9.07
C PRO A 3 -8.74 -13.57 10.53
N THR A 4 -8.49 -14.58 11.37
CA THR A 4 -8.67 -14.45 12.81
C THR A 4 -7.75 -13.34 13.28
N VAL A 5 -8.33 -12.21 13.69
CA VAL A 5 -7.57 -11.08 14.26
C VAL A 5 -7.08 -11.57 15.62
N THR A 6 -5.87 -12.10 15.65
CA THR A 6 -5.17 -12.38 16.91
C THR A 6 -4.67 -11.05 17.48
N ASN A 7 -4.53 -10.93 18.79
CA ASN A 7 -4.07 -9.72 19.49
C ASN A 7 -2.75 -9.13 18.90
N LEU A 8 -1.88 -9.98 18.34
CA LEU A 8 -0.68 -9.59 17.59
C LEU A 8 -0.98 -8.76 16.33
N GLY A 9 -2.16 -8.94 15.70
CA GLY A 9 -2.55 -8.20 14.50
C GLY A 9 -2.92 -6.75 14.79
N LEU A 10 -3.57 -6.49 15.93
CA LEU A 10 -4.03 -5.13 16.29
C LEU A 10 -2.85 -4.20 16.59
N ASP A 11 -1.86 -4.69 17.34
CA ASP A 11 -0.66 -3.92 17.69
C ASP A 11 0.19 -3.65 16.44
N ALA A 12 0.31 -4.63 15.53
CA ALA A 12 0.98 -4.45 14.25
C ALA A 12 0.23 -3.47 13.33
N VAL A 13 -1.10 -3.46 13.40
CA VAL A 13 -1.97 -2.54 12.65
C VAL A 13 -1.78 -1.10 13.10
N LEU A 14 -1.81 -0.87 14.42
CA LEU A 14 -1.61 0.46 15.00
C LEU A 14 -0.17 0.95 14.82
N TYR A 15 0.81 0.03 14.91
CA TYR A 15 2.22 0.31 14.68
C TYR A 15 2.52 0.61 13.20
N GLY A 16 1.98 -0.18 12.28
CA GLY A 16 2.16 0.03 10.84
C GLY A 16 1.59 1.36 10.34
N LEU A 17 0.53 1.88 10.98
CA LEU A 17 -0.05 3.19 10.68
C LEU A 17 0.81 4.36 11.20
N SER A 18 1.56 4.16 12.31
CA SER A 18 2.31 5.23 12.97
C SER A 18 3.80 5.26 12.65
N ALA A 19 4.38 4.17 12.14
CA ALA A 19 5.83 3.99 12.07
C ALA A 19 6.52 4.70 10.88
N ARG A 20 5.78 5.30 9.97
CA ARG A 20 6.34 5.82 8.71
C ARG A 20 6.09 7.30 8.45
N GLY A 21 6.20 8.18 9.44
CA GLY A 21 6.30 9.64 9.25
C GLY A 21 5.18 10.33 8.45
N LEU A 22 4.51 9.59 7.59
CA LEU A 22 3.26 9.96 6.93
C LEU A 22 2.20 8.96 7.37
N THR A 23 1.41 9.31 8.34
CA THR A 23 0.28 8.49 8.72
C THR A 23 -0.70 8.45 7.54
N VAL A 24 -1.38 7.34 7.36
CA VAL A 24 -2.49 7.27 6.39
C VAL A 24 -3.48 8.41 6.66
N GLU A 25 -3.67 8.78 7.92
CA GLU A 25 -4.50 9.88 8.39
C GLU A 25 -4.07 11.22 7.81
N GLU A 26 -2.78 11.57 7.84
CA GLU A 26 -2.28 12.83 7.24
C GLU A 26 -2.51 12.89 5.73
N ALA A 27 -2.37 11.76 5.04
CA ALA A 27 -2.67 11.71 3.61
C ALA A 27 -4.17 11.89 3.34
N LEU A 28 -5.03 11.22 4.12
CA LEU A 28 -6.48 11.39 4.03
C LEU A 28 -6.90 12.84 4.27
N ASP A 29 -6.35 13.46 5.31
CA ASP A 29 -6.63 14.86 5.67
C ASP A 29 -6.23 15.82 4.54
N ARG A 30 -5.00 15.70 4.02
CA ARG A 30 -4.54 16.51 2.87
C ARG A 30 -5.43 16.38 1.64
N HIS A 31 -6.03 15.22 1.43
CA HIS A 31 -6.95 14.98 0.32
C HIS A 31 -8.42 15.31 0.64
N ASN A 32 -8.73 15.81 1.84
CA ASN A 32 -10.08 16.04 2.34
C ASN A 32 -10.96 14.78 2.23
N LEU A 33 -10.47 13.68 2.74
CA LEU A 33 -11.13 12.38 2.78
C LEU A 33 -11.48 11.99 4.23
N PRO A 34 -12.57 11.22 4.45
CA PRO A 34 -12.92 10.73 5.78
C PRO A 34 -11.79 9.91 6.41
N LEU A 35 -11.50 10.18 7.69
CA LEU A 35 -10.42 9.50 8.41
C LEU A 35 -10.70 8.01 8.64
N GLU A 36 -11.95 7.59 8.62
CA GLU A 36 -12.37 6.19 8.72
C GLU A 36 -11.81 5.33 7.58
N LEU A 37 -11.43 5.94 6.47
CA LEU A 37 -10.77 5.24 5.36
C LEU A 37 -9.37 4.71 5.71
N LYS A 38 -8.78 5.13 6.84
CA LYS A 38 -7.56 4.54 7.40
C LYS A 38 -7.68 3.03 7.67
N TYR A 39 -8.89 2.55 7.86
CA TYR A 39 -9.15 1.13 8.09
C TYR A 39 -9.24 0.30 6.79
N LEU A 40 -9.25 0.95 5.61
CA LEU A 40 -9.25 0.24 4.34
C LEU A 40 -8.02 -0.67 4.15
N PRO A 41 -6.77 -0.20 4.38
CA PRO A 41 -5.59 -1.06 4.28
C PRO A 41 -5.60 -2.24 5.24
N VAL A 42 -6.31 -2.10 6.37
CA VAL A 42 -6.52 -3.23 7.30
C VAL A 42 -7.39 -4.29 6.64
N LEU A 43 -8.50 -3.87 6.01
CA LEU A 43 -9.43 -4.76 5.32
C LEU A 43 -8.78 -5.43 4.10
N GLU A 44 -7.95 -4.68 3.35
CA GLU A 44 -7.33 -5.13 2.11
C GLU A 44 -6.14 -6.09 2.32
N SER A 45 -5.28 -5.79 3.28
CA SER A 45 -3.98 -6.47 3.40
C SER A 45 -3.56 -6.82 4.83
N GLY A 46 -4.36 -6.45 5.86
CA GLY A 46 -3.90 -6.48 7.24
C GLY A 46 -2.67 -5.60 7.47
N LEU A 47 -2.54 -4.49 6.73
CA LEU A 47 -1.39 -3.58 6.70
C LEU A 47 -0.06 -4.19 6.23
N ASN A 48 -0.10 -5.31 5.55
CA ASN A 48 1.10 -5.93 4.98
C ASN A 48 1.43 -5.30 3.61
N PRO A 49 2.53 -4.53 3.48
CA PRO A 49 2.93 -3.91 2.22
C PRO A 49 3.38 -4.92 1.16
N LEU A 50 3.71 -6.13 1.57
CA LEU A 50 4.11 -7.24 0.68
C LEU A 50 2.94 -8.15 0.31
N ALA A 51 1.72 -7.88 0.82
CA ALA A 51 0.56 -8.71 0.51
C ALA A 51 0.31 -8.77 -0.99
N ARG A 52 0.02 -9.98 -1.49
CA ARG A 52 -0.36 -10.23 -2.87
C ARG A 52 -1.51 -11.22 -2.94
N SER A 53 -2.59 -10.81 -3.60
CA SER A 53 -3.74 -11.69 -3.84
C SER A 53 -3.47 -12.68 -4.97
N GLY A 54 -4.27 -13.73 -5.06
CA GLY A 54 -4.23 -14.68 -6.18
C GLY A 54 -4.50 -14.03 -7.55
N ALA A 55 -5.25 -12.91 -7.58
CA ALA A 55 -5.51 -12.13 -8.77
C ALA A 55 -4.41 -11.11 -9.11
N GLY A 56 -3.38 -10.98 -8.26
CA GLY A 56 -2.25 -10.08 -8.46
C GLY A 56 -2.42 -8.67 -7.91
N ALA A 57 -3.46 -8.39 -7.13
CA ALA A 57 -3.55 -7.17 -6.34
C ALA A 57 -2.40 -7.16 -5.31
N THR A 58 -1.75 -6.01 -5.10
CA THR A 58 -0.49 -5.94 -4.36
C THR A 58 -0.46 -4.73 -3.44
N GLY A 59 0.18 -4.89 -2.27
CA GLY A 59 0.51 -3.84 -1.31
C GLY A 59 -0.60 -3.56 -0.30
N LEU A 60 -0.41 -2.49 0.49
CA LEU A 60 -1.34 -2.08 1.54
C LEU A 60 -2.77 -1.90 1.03
N TRP A 61 -2.90 -1.29 -0.13
CA TRP A 61 -4.14 -0.88 -0.76
C TRP A 61 -4.65 -1.86 -1.82
N GLN A 62 -3.99 -3.01 -1.98
CA GLN A 62 -4.34 -4.08 -2.92
C GLN A 62 -4.62 -3.58 -4.35
N PHE A 63 -3.77 -2.69 -4.86
CA PHE A 63 -3.91 -2.23 -6.23
C PHE A 63 -3.65 -3.34 -7.25
N MET A 64 -4.56 -3.51 -8.18
CA MET A 64 -4.29 -4.24 -9.43
C MET A 64 -3.24 -3.49 -10.25
N TYR A 65 -2.48 -4.20 -11.10
CA TYR A 65 -1.44 -3.61 -11.93
C TYR A 65 -1.94 -2.41 -12.75
N ALA A 66 -3.02 -2.59 -13.50
CA ALA A 66 -3.59 -1.54 -14.34
C ALA A 66 -4.05 -0.32 -13.53
N THR A 67 -4.70 -0.56 -12.37
CA THR A 67 -5.14 0.52 -11.47
C THR A 67 -3.94 1.27 -10.90
N GLY A 68 -2.91 0.57 -10.41
CA GLY A 68 -1.69 1.20 -9.91
C GLY A 68 -1.03 2.10 -10.97
N ARG A 69 -0.88 1.59 -12.20
CA ARG A 69 -0.34 2.37 -13.33
C ARG A 69 -1.20 3.60 -13.64
N SER A 70 -2.54 3.46 -13.65
CA SER A 70 -3.46 4.60 -13.86
C SER A 70 -3.35 5.68 -12.77
N GLN A 71 -2.93 5.28 -11.56
CA GLN A 71 -2.63 6.20 -10.44
C GLN A 71 -1.18 6.70 -10.44
N LYS A 72 -0.42 6.48 -11.51
CA LYS A 72 0.97 6.92 -11.72
C LYS A 72 1.99 6.22 -10.80
N LEU A 73 1.68 5.02 -10.30
CA LEU A 73 2.67 4.23 -9.58
C LEU A 73 3.67 3.60 -10.56
N ASN A 74 4.95 3.65 -10.21
CA ASN A 74 6.00 2.95 -10.93
C ASN A 74 5.94 1.46 -10.61
N ILE A 75 5.75 0.66 -11.66
CA ILE A 75 5.70 -0.80 -11.54
C ILE A 75 6.52 -1.37 -12.68
N ASN A 76 7.67 -1.94 -12.34
CA ASN A 76 8.61 -2.55 -13.27
C ASN A 76 9.36 -3.73 -12.61
N SER A 77 10.37 -4.28 -13.27
CA SER A 77 11.15 -5.42 -12.77
C SER A 77 11.94 -5.14 -11.48
N TRP A 78 12.23 -3.89 -11.16
CA TRP A 78 13.04 -3.47 -10.01
C TRP A 78 12.20 -2.84 -8.90
N VAL A 79 11.20 -2.04 -9.27
CA VAL A 79 10.39 -1.25 -8.35
C VAL A 79 8.91 -1.58 -8.53
N ASP A 80 8.20 -1.72 -7.42
CA ASP A 80 6.75 -1.84 -7.38
C ASP A 80 6.19 -0.92 -6.28
N GLU A 81 5.85 0.32 -6.65
CA GLU A 81 5.35 1.33 -5.71
C GLU A 81 3.98 1.01 -5.11
N ARG A 82 3.30 -0.04 -5.57
CA ARG A 82 2.11 -0.56 -4.86
C ARG A 82 2.46 -1.07 -3.47
N ARG A 83 3.73 -1.47 -3.26
CA ARG A 83 4.28 -1.92 -1.99
C ARG A 83 4.81 -0.76 -1.14
N ASP A 84 5.11 0.38 -1.76
CA ASP A 84 5.54 1.57 -1.03
C ASP A 84 4.36 2.19 -0.27
N PRO A 85 4.41 2.27 1.07
CA PRO A 85 3.29 2.76 1.85
C PRO A 85 2.93 4.20 1.56
N GLN A 86 3.91 5.07 1.29
CA GLN A 86 3.67 6.47 1.02
C GLN A 86 3.06 6.67 -0.37
N SER A 87 3.75 6.17 -1.41
CA SER A 87 3.30 6.32 -2.80
C SER A 87 1.93 5.67 -3.03
N SER A 88 1.72 4.45 -2.46
CA SER A 88 0.45 3.76 -2.60
C SER A 88 -0.69 4.42 -1.84
N THR A 89 -0.43 5.04 -0.68
CA THR A 89 -1.44 5.79 0.06
C THR A 89 -1.86 7.05 -0.69
N GLU A 90 -0.91 7.81 -1.23
CA GLU A 90 -1.21 8.97 -2.08
C GLU A 90 -2.03 8.56 -3.33
N ALA A 91 -1.69 7.44 -3.94
CA ALA A 91 -2.43 6.89 -5.06
C ALA A 91 -3.85 6.48 -4.66
N ALA A 92 -4.02 5.86 -3.49
CA ALA A 92 -5.32 5.44 -2.96
C ALA A 92 -6.21 6.64 -2.66
N CYS A 93 -5.67 7.70 -2.05
CA CYS A 93 -6.41 8.93 -1.80
C CYS A 93 -6.93 9.55 -3.10
N ARG A 94 -6.08 9.66 -4.12
CA ARG A 94 -6.52 10.15 -5.46
C ARG A 94 -7.60 9.27 -6.08
N PHE A 95 -7.45 7.95 -5.97
CA PHE A 95 -8.40 7.00 -6.53
C PHE A 95 -9.75 7.05 -5.81
N LEU A 96 -9.75 7.05 -4.48
CA LEU A 96 -10.96 7.15 -3.64
C LEU A 96 -11.70 8.47 -3.89
N LYS A 97 -10.97 9.59 -3.99
CA LYS A 97 -11.57 10.88 -4.34
C LYS A 97 -12.30 10.83 -5.68
N ARG A 98 -11.64 10.29 -6.71
CA ARG A 98 -12.25 10.11 -8.03
C ARG A 98 -13.49 9.22 -8.00
N LEU A 99 -13.46 8.12 -7.24
CA LEU A 99 -14.62 7.25 -7.09
C LEU A 99 -15.77 7.94 -6.36
N ARG A 100 -15.49 8.67 -5.28
CA ARG A 100 -16.49 9.47 -4.57
C ARG A 100 -17.17 10.45 -5.53
N ASP A 101 -16.39 11.18 -6.30
CA ASP A 101 -16.90 12.18 -7.25
C ASP A 101 -17.74 11.52 -8.37
N MET A 102 -17.38 10.32 -8.83
CA MET A 102 -18.15 9.54 -9.80
C MET A 102 -19.54 9.13 -9.28
N TYR A 103 -19.68 8.98 -7.96
CA TYR A 103 -20.94 8.60 -7.31
C TYR A 103 -21.59 9.74 -6.52
N ASP A 104 -21.33 11.00 -6.90
CA ASP A 104 -21.92 12.21 -6.33
C ASP A 104 -21.78 12.29 -4.79
N GLY A 105 -20.66 11.82 -4.27
CA GLY A 105 -20.37 11.81 -2.83
C GLY A 105 -20.81 10.55 -2.08
N ASP A 106 -21.47 9.60 -2.73
CA ASP A 106 -21.90 8.34 -2.09
C ASP A 106 -20.72 7.42 -1.81
N TRP A 107 -20.28 7.39 -0.56
CA TRP A 107 -19.16 6.56 -0.11
C TRP A 107 -19.42 5.06 -0.19
N HIS A 108 -20.65 4.60 -0.01
CA HIS A 108 -20.96 3.17 -0.10
C HIS A 108 -20.78 2.66 -1.54
N LEU A 109 -21.26 3.44 -2.51
CA LEU A 109 -21.06 3.10 -3.93
C LEU A 109 -19.60 3.27 -4.36
N ALA A 110 -18.92 4.30 -3.86
CA ALA A 110 -17.48 4.52 -4.12
C ALA A 110 -16.62 3.35 -3.60
N LEU A 111 -16.87 2.89 -2.38
CA LEU A 111 -16.18 1.75 -1.76
C LEU A 111 -16.50 0.43 -2.47
N ALA A 112 -17.76 0.24 -2.89
CA ALA A 112 -18.13 -0.91 -3.71
C ALA A 112 -17.38 -0.87 -5.07
N ALA A 113 -17.19 0.31 -5.66
CA ALA A 113 -16.44 0.48 -6.90
C ALA A 113 -14.93 0.34 -6.70
N TYR A 114 -14.39 0.69 -5.55
CA TYR A 114 -13.01 0.41 -5.18
C TYR A 114 -12.72 -1.09 -5.25
N ASN A 115 -13.59 -1.91 -4.66
CA ASN A 115 -13.44 -3.36 -4.61
C ASN A 115 -13.76 -4.05 -5.95
N ALA A 116 -14.88 -3.73 -6.60
CA ALA A 116 -15.38 -4.46 -7.78
C ALA A 116 -15.12 -3.77 -9.12
N GLY A 117 -14.64 -2.52 -9.09
CA GLY A 117 -14.62 -1.65 -10.27
C GLY A 117 -15.98 -1.00 -10.56
N SER A 118 -15.92 0.24 -11.07
CA SER A 118 -17.12 1.05 -11.38
C SER A 118 -18.06 0.40 -12.40
N GLY A 119 -17.53 -0.39 -13.34
CA GLY A 119 -18.34 -1.11 -14.32
C GLY A 119 -19.35 -2.07 -13.69
N ASN A 120 -18.92 -2.86 -12.70
CA ASN A 120 -19.79 -3.78 -11.96
C ASN A 120 -20.83 -3.04 -11.12
N VAL A 121 -20.43 -1.96 -10.45
CA VAL A 121 -21.34 -1.15 -9.63
C VAL A 121 -22.40 -0.47 -10.51
N ASN A 122 -22.01 0.12 -11.65
CA ASN A 122 -22.95 0.75 -12.59
C ASN A 122 -23.93 -0.27 -13.19
N LYS A 123 -23.48 -1.50 -13.46
CA LYS A 123 -24.36 -2.60 -13.89
C LYS A 123 -25.36 -2.97 -12.80
N ALA A 124 -24.92 -3.03 -11.53
CA ALA A 124 -25.79 -3.32 -10.39
C ALA A 124 -26.81 -2.20 -10.14
N ILE A 125 -26.41 -0.94 -10.25
CA ILE A 125 -27.31 0.24 -10.17
C ILE A 125 -28.44 0.15 -11.20
N ARG A 126 -28.10 -0.13 -12.46
CA ARG A 126 -29.12 -0.30 -13.53
C ARG A 126 -30.09 -1.44 -13.23
N ARG A 127 -29.58 -2.57 -12.71
CA ARG A 127 -30.44 -3.71 -12.35
C ARG A 127 -31.33 -3.43 -11.14
N ALA A 128 -30.84 -2.63 -10.19
CA ALA A 128 -31.57 -2.27 -8.99
C ALA A 128 -32.63 -1.20 -9.26
N GLY A 129 -32.51 -0.41 -10.34
CA GLY A 129 -33.31 0.79 -10.58
C GLY A 129 -33.15 1.85 -9.48
N SER A 130 -31.99 1.84 -8.78
CA SER A 130 -31.75 2.69 -7.60
C SER A 130 -30.26 2.93 -7.44
N ARG A 131 -29.90 4.09 -6.85
CA ARG A 131 -28.53 4.39 -6.40
C ARG A 131 -28.31 4.13 -4.91
N ASP A 132 -29.34 3.74 -4.16
CA ASP A 132 -29.22 3.32 -2.77
C ASP A 132 -28.39 2.03 -2.70
N PHE A 133 -27.21 2.09 -2.07
CA PHE A 133 -26.30 0.95 -1.94
C PHE A 133 -27.00 -0.29 -1.39
N TRP A 134 -27.87 -0.15 -0.39
CA TRP A 134 -28.53 -1.29 0.25
C TRP A 134 -29.50 -2.01 -0.69
N LYS A 135 -30.08 -1.31 -1.67
CA LYS A 135 -30.86 -1.89 -2.75
C LYS A 135 -29.98 -2.46 -3.87
N VAL A 136 -28.86 -1.79 -4.18
CA VAL A 136 -27.89 -2.22 -5.20
C VAL A 136 -27.13 -3.47 -4.77
N ARG A 137 -26.85 -3.60 -3.49
CA ARG A 137 -25.99 -4.64 -2.87
C ARG A 137 -26.31 -6.07 -3.34
N ARG A 138 -27.59 -6.44 -3.50
CA ARG A 138 -28.02 -7.77 -3.94
C ARG A 138 -27.62 -8.13 -5.38
N PHE A 139 -27.27 -7.13 -6.19
CA PHE A 139 -26.86 -7.28 -7.58
C PHE A 139 -25.33 -7.20 -7.76
N LEU A 140 -24.59 -6.92 -6.70
CA LEU A 140 -23.13 -6.90 -6.68
C LEU A 140 -22.56 -8.32 -6.56
N PRO A 141 -21.30 -8.53 -6.97
CA PRO A 141 -20.57 -9.75 -6.62
C PRO A 141 -20.64 -10.01 -5.11
N ARG A 142 -20.68 -11.29 -4.72
CA ARG A 142 -20.86 -11.69 -3.31
C ARG A 142 -19.81 -11.09 -2.37
N GLU A 143 -18.57 -10.97 -2.83
CA GLU A 143 -17.49 -10.35 -2.10
C GLU A 143 -17.78 -8.85 -1.88
N THR A 144 -18.07 -8.12 -2.95
CA THR A 144 -18.37 -6.69 -2.91
C THR A 144 -19.60 -6.35 -2.08
N ALA A 145 -20.64 -7.22 -2.15
CA ALA A 145 -21.82 -7.08 -1.31
C ALA A 145 -21.53 -7.13 0.21
N LYS A 146 -20.42 -7.76 0.60
CA LYS A 146 -19.95 -7.82 1.99
C LYS A 146 -18.93 -6.74 2.34
N TYR A 147 -18.27 -6.16 1.34
CA TYR A 147 -17.12 -5.29 1.52
C TYR A 147 -17.45 -4.05 2.38
N VAL A 148 -18.48 -3.30 1.99
CA VAL A 148 -18.92 -2.11 2.74
C VAL A 148 -19.37 -2.46 4.16
N PRO A 149 -20.25 -3.46 4.39
CA PRO A 149 -20.59 -3.90 5.73
C PRO A 149 -19.37 -4.34 6.56
N SER A 150 -18.38 -4.99 5.94
CA SER A 150 -17.16 -5.41 6.63
C SER A 150 -16.31 -4.21 7.06
N LEU A 151 -16.20 -3.17 6.22
CA LEU A 151 -15.52 -1.94 6.59
C LEU A 151 -16.23 -1.24 7.75
N ILE A 152 -17.57 -1.11 7.70
CA ILE A 152 -18.35 -0.51 8.78
C ILE A 152 -18.12 -1.27 10.10
N ALA A 153 -18.15 -2.59 10.06
CA ALA A 153 -17.90 -3.41 11.24
C ALA A 153 -16.45 -3.24 11.76
N LEU A 154 -15.49 -3.10 10.85
CA LEU A 154 -14.08 -2.87 11.21
C LEU A 154 -13.89 -1.50 11.86
N VAL A 155 -14.49 -0.45 11.30
CA VAL A 155 -14.48 0.90 11.89
C VAL A 155 -15.05 0.83 13.30
N TYR A 156 -16.24 0.24 13.47
CA TYR A 156 -16.87 0.10 14.79
C TYR A 156 -15.96 -0.63 15.79
N LEU A 157 -15.32 -1.73 15.37
CA LEU A 157 -14.44 -2.53 16.20
C LEU A 157 -13.23 -1.72 16.72
N PHE A 158 -12.64 -0.89 15.86
CA PHE A 158 -11.45 -0.11 16.21
C PHE A 158 -11.77 1.19 16.96
N GLU A 159 -12.94 1.75 16.74
CA GLU A 159 -13.41 2.94 17.51
C GLU A 159 -13.96 2.55 18.90
N HIS A 160 -14.36 1.27 19.09
CA HIS A 160 -14.88 0.74 20.34
C HIS A 160 -14.12 -0.52 20.80
N PRO A 161 -12.79 -0.44 20.98
CA PRO A 161 -11.97 -1.63 21.25
C PRO A 161 -12.33 -2.32 22.56
N VAL A 162 -12.71 -1.55 23.60
CA VAL A 162 -13.06 -2.09 24.91
C VAL A 162 -14.34 -2.94 24.83
N ASP A 163 -15.34 -2.48 24.13
CA ASP A 163 -16.63 -3.19 23.94
C ASP A 163 -16.42 -4.50 23.17
N ALA A 164 -15.40 -4.54 22.32
CA ALA A 164 -15.01 -5.71 21.55
C ALA A 164 -14.07 -6.65 22.30
N GLY A 165 -13.71 -6.36 23.56
CA GLY A 165 -12.74 -7.12 24.34
C GLY A 165 -11.30 -7.01 23.80
N LEU A 166 -11.01 -6.01 22.99
CA LEU A 166 -9.69 -5.74 22.45
C LEU A 166 -8.95 -4.79 23.39
N VAL A 167 -8.00 -5.35 24.14
CA VAL A 167 -7.13 -4.54 25.00
C VAL A 167 -5.74 -4.55 24.38
N PRO A 168 -5.14 -3.38 24.06
CA PRO A 168 -3.75 -3.32 23.62
C PRO A 168 -2.85 -3.96 24.67
N SER A 169 -2.07 -4.95 24.31
CA SER A 169 -1.27 -5.73 25.26
C SER A 169 -0.01 -5.03 25.73
N GLN A 170 0.47 -4.02 25.02
CA GLN A 170 1.61 -3.18 25.41
C GLN A 170 1.60 -1.82 24.69
N PRO A 171 2.13 -0.74 25.31
CA PRO A 171 2.41 0.49 24.59
C PRO A 171 3.45 0.21 23.51
N LEU A 172 3.18 0.72 22.30
CA LEU A 172 4.07 0.59 21.15
C LEU A 172 5.45 1.18 21.46
N ALA A 173 6.51 0.52 20.97
CA ALA A 173 7.86 1.03 21.01
C ALA A 173 7.94 2.47 20.46
N PRO A 174 8.95 3.28 20.90
CA PRO A 174 9.05 4.67 20.47
C PRO A 174 9.01 4.76 18.92
N ARG A 175 8.28 5.75 18.42
CA ARG A 175 8.16 6.03 16.98
C ARG A 175 9.57 6.20 16.42
N PHE A 176 9.95 5.32 15.49
CA PHE A 176 11.16 5.56 14.72
C PHE A 176 10.90 6.81 13.88
N THR A 177 11.69 7.83 14.10
CA THR A 177 11.72 8.94 13.17
C THR A 177 12.43 8.43 11.93
N LEU A 178 11.73 8.41 10.80
CA LEU A 178 12.26 7.98 9.51
C LEU A 178 12.60 9.21 8.67
N ASP A 179 13.60 9.07 7.84
CA ASP A 179 13.98 10.06 6.84
C ASP A 179 14.23 9.37 5.48
N THR A 180 14.44 10.15 4.45
CA THR A 180 14.60 9.65 3.08
C THR A 180 15.83 10.24 2.43
N VAL A 181 16.71 9.37 1.93
CA VAL A 181 17.87 9.74 1.11
C VAL A 181 17.60 9.37 -0.34
N MET A 182 17.76 10.34 -1.25
CA MET A 182 17.58 10.10 -2.69
C MET A 182 18.86 9.57 -3.32
N LEU A 183 18.82 8.35 -3.86
CA LEU A 183 19.96 7.66 -4.46
C LEU A 183 19.88 7.67 -5.98
N ARG A 184 20.95 8.11 -6.64
CA ARG A 184 21.08 8.18 -8.11
C ARG A 184 21.93 7.08 -8.71
N ARG A 185 22.56 6.26 -7.86
CA ARG A 185 23.40 5.10 -8.25
C ARG A 185 22.71 3.82 -7.80
N ASN A 186 23.06 2.71 -8.43
CA ASN A 186 22.63 1.39 -7.95
C ASN A 186 23.22 1.13 -6.57
N VAL A 187 22.38 0.83 -5.59
CA VAL A 187 22.79 0.50 -4.22
C VAL A 187 22.07 -0.77 -3.79
N ARG A 188 22.82 -1.84 -3.54
CA ARG A 188 22.26 -3.07 -2.97
C ARG A 188 21.91 -2.85 -1.50
N PHE A 189 20.96 -3.61 -1.02
CA PHE A 189 20.55 -3.54 0.39
C PHE A 189 21.66 -3.92 1.36
N ASP A 190 22.53 -4.85 1.00
CA ASP A 190 23.69 -5.22 1.81
C ASP A 190 24.73 -4.09 1.89
N GLN A 191 24.95 -3.34 0.80
CA GLN A 191 25.79 -2.14 0.81
C GLN A 191 25.17 -1.04 1.70
N ALA A 192 23.86 -0.81 1.56
CA ALA A 192 23.17 0.16 2.41
C ALA A 192 23.21 -0.24 3.89
N ALA A 193 22.94 -1.50 4.19
CA ALA A 193 22.99 -2.05 5.54
C ALA A 193 24.38 -1.92 6.17
N ARG A 194 25.45 -2.22 5.38
CA ARG A 194 26.84 -2.05 5.80
C ARG A 194 27.14 -0.59 6.11
N ALA A 195 26.74 0.34 5.24
CA ALA A 195 26.96 1.78 5.46
C ALA A 195 26.26 2.30 6.71
N MET A 196 25.08 1.77 7.02
CA MET A 196 24.31 2.16 8.24
C MET A 196 24.75 1.41 9.50
N GLY A 197 25.54 0.34 9.39
CA GLY A 197 25.79 -0.58 10.51
C GLY A 197 24.51 -1.27 11.02
N ARG A 198 23.54 -1.56 10.11
CA ARG A 198 22.23 -2.14 10.42
C ARG A 198 22.03 -3.46 9.69
N PRO A 199 21.09 -4.32 10.15
CA PRO A 199 20.73 -5.53 9.42
C PRO A 199 20.09 -5.25 8.07
N VAL A 200 20.37 -6.07 7.04
CA VAL A 200 19.71 -6.01 5.71
C VAL A 200 18.18 -6.11 5.84
N ALA A 201 17.70 -6.90 6.79
CA ALA A 201 16.27 -7.05 7.05
C ALA A 201 15.57 -5.72 7.41
N GLU A 202 16.25 -4.81 8.12
CA GLU A 202 15.74 -3.47 8.43
C GLU A 202 15.59 -2.64 7.15
N VAL A 203 16.59 -2.67 6.26
CA VAL A 203 16.53 -1.98 4.97
C VAL A 203 15.37 -2.51 4.14
N ALA A 204 15.21 -3.83 4.07
CA ALA A 204 14.13 -4.48 3.31
C ALA A 204 12.74 -4.14 3.87
N GLN A 205 12.59 -4.12 5.20
CA GLN A 205 11.34 -3.80 5.87
C GLN A 205 10.90 -2.34 5.65
N LEU A 206 11.86 -1.42 5.64
CA LEU A 206 11.59 0.00 5.40
C LEU A 206 11.40 0.35 3.93
N ASN A 207 11.87 -0.52 3.01
CA ASN A 207 11.90 -0.28 1.56
C ASN A 207 11.26 -1.43 0.76
N PRO A 208 10.01 -1.82 1.04
CA PRO A 208 9.38 -2.99 0.42
C PRO A 208 9.06 -2.83 -1.06
N GLN A 209 9.17 -1.62 -1.61
CA GLN A 209 8.98 -1.32 -3.03
C GLN A 209 10.06 -1.92 -3.92
N TYR A 210 11.25 -2.19 -3.40
CA TYR A 210 12.35 -2.75 -4.18
C TYR A 210 12.26 -4.28 -4.23
N ARG A 211 12.17 -4.82 -5.46
CA ARG A 211 11.85 -6.24 -5.69
C ARG A 211 13.05 -7.18 -5.57
N LYS A 212 14.27 -6.68 -5.71
CA LYS A 212 15.50 -7.49 -5.80
C LYS A 212 16.56 -7.03 -4.80
N GLU A 213 16.15 -6.47 -3.67
CA GLU A 213 17.08 -5.93 -2.67
C GLU A 213 18.12 -4.95 -3.27
N LEU A 214 17.68 -4.21 -4.28
CA LEU A 214 18.47 -3.23 -4.99
C LEU A 214 17.68 -1.95 -5.20
N ILE A 215 18.23 -0.83 -4.80
CA ILE A 215 17.76 0.50 -5.14
C ILE A 215 18.37 0.85 -6.49
N PRO A 216 17.58 0.99 -7.57
CA PRO A 216 18.11 1.24 -8.89
C PRO A 216 18.61 2.68 -9.04
N GLY A 217 19.66 2.86 -9.80
CA GLY A 217 20.14 4.18 -10.24
C GLY A 217 19.58 4.59 -11.60
N GLY A 218 20.16 5.62 -12.21
CA GLY A 218 19.93 5.96 -13.61
C GLY A 218 18.61 6.70 -13.93
N VAL A 219 17.90 7.18 -12.91
CA VAL A 219 16.68 7.99 -13.07
C VAL A 219 16.96 9.41 -12.58
N ASP A 220 16.51 10.41 -13.34
CA ASP A 220 16.55 11.80 -12.90
C ASP A 220 15.80 11.97 -11.57
N GLY A 221 16.46 12.59 -10.59
CA GLY A 221 15.95 12.72 -9.23
C GLY A 221 16.30 11.56 -8.29
N GLY A 222 16.65 10.38 -8.80
CA GLY A 222 17.00 9.20 -8.00
C GLY A 222 15.79 8.46 -7.43
N TRP A 223 16.08 7.43 -6.60
CA TRP A 223 15.08 6.64 -5.89
C TRP A 223 15.25 6.78 -4.37
N PRO A 224 14.15 6.79 -3.61
CA PRO A 224 14.19 7.00 -2.17
C PRO A 224 14.71 5.75 -1.44
N LEU A 225 15.67 5.94 -0.54
CA LEU A 225 15.99 5.02 0.53
C LEU A 225 15.40 5.58 1.83
N VAL A 226 14.44 4.87 2.39
CA VAL A 226 13.87 5.18 3.71
C VAL A 226 14.72 4.51 4.77
N LEU A 227 15.13 5.26 5.78
CA LEU A 227 15.97 4.80 6.89
C LEU A 227 15.62 5.56 8.18
N SER A 228 16.09 5.08 9.31
CA SER A 228 15.94 5.80 10.58
C SER A 228 16.81 7.07 10.59
N VAL A 229 16.33 8.16 11.18
CA VAL A 229 17.03 9.46 11.23
C VAL A 229 18.45 9.33 11.78
N ASP A 230 18.64 8.49 12.81
CA ASP A 230 19.94 8.24 13.41
C ASP A 230 20.93 7.52 12.48
N ALA A 231 20.43 6.82 11.46
CA ALA A 231 21.24 6.14 10.46
C ALA A 231 21.65 7.04 9.27
N VAL A 232 21.04 8.23 9.10
CA VAL A 232 21.31 9.11 7.94
C VAL A 232 22.77 9.56 7.89
N GLY A 233 23.28 10.09 9.01
CA GLY A 233 24.67 10.54 9.10
C GLY A 233 25.67 9.42 8.80
N PRO A 234 25.67 8.32 9.55
CA PRO A 234 26.53 7.16 9.31
C PRO A 234 26.43 6.64 7.87
N PHE A 235 25.21 6.56 7.31
CA PHE A 235 24.97 6.13 5.94
C PHE A 235 25.70 7.03 4.92
N LEU A 236 25.53 8.35 5.01
CA LEU A 236 26.11 9.29 4.06
C LEU A 236 27.65 9.31 4.15
N GLU A 237 28.23 9.15 5.34
CA GLU A 237 29.66 9.09 5.54
C GLU A 237 30.28 7.80 4.96
N ALA A 238 29.65 6.65 5.20
CA ALA A 238 30.17 5.35 4.80
C ALA A 238 29.76 4.92 3.38
N LEU A 239 28.80 5.62 2.75
CA LEU A 239 28.28 5.23 1.42
C LEU A 239 29.36 5.10 0.35
N PRO A 240 30.36 6.01 0.21
CA PRO A 240 31.39 5.88 -0.82
C PRO A 240 32.16 4.56 -0.70
N GLU A 241 32.60 4.19 0.50
CA GLU A 241 33.30 2.93 0.76
C GLU A 241 32.38 1.71 0.55
N ALA A 242 31.14 1.80 1.02
CA ALA A 242 30.15 0.73 0.88
C ALA A 242 29.81 0.43 -0.58
N LEU A 243 29.85 1.42 -1.47
CA LEU A 243 29.62 1.22 -2.91
C LEU A 243 30.75 0.46 -3.59
N GLU A 244 31.98 0.63 -3.13
CA GLU A 244 33.15 -0.12 -3.65
C GLU A 244 33.19 -1.55 -3.12
N TRP A 245 32.53 -1.83 -2.00
CA TRP A 245 32.47 -3.17 -1.44
C TRP A 245 31.68 -4.11 -2.34
N GLU A 246 32.36 -5.13 -2.86
CA GLU A 246 31.79 -6.12 -3.80
C GLU A 246 30.99 -5.46 -4.96
N ALA A 247 31.54 -4.38 -5.52
CA ALA A 247 30.86 -3.60 -6.57
C ALA A 247 30.50 -4.45 -7.79
N GLU A 248 31.30 -5.47 -8.09
CA GLU A 248 31.10 -6.42 -9.20
C GLU A 248 29.81 -7.28 -9.06
N LYS A 249 29.28 -7.41 -7.85
CA LYS A 249 28.01 -8.10 -7.59
C LYS A 249 26.79 -7.22 -7.87
N THR A 250 26.98 -5.92 -8.10
CA THR A 250 25.86 -5.00 -8.36
C THR A 250 25.38 -5.19 -9.80
N PRO A 251 24.14 -5.64 -10.01
CA PRO A 251 23.63 -5.90 -11.35
C PRO A 251 23.45 -4.60 -12.14
N GLU A 252 23.59 -4.71 -13.47
CA GLU A 252 23.14 -3.66 -14.36
C GLU A 252 21.61 -3.53 -14.30
N VAL A 253 21.14 -2.30 -14.22
CA VAL A 253 19.71 -1.99 -14.16
C VAL A 253 19.24 -1.51 -15.53
N SER A 254 18.32 -2.25 -16.12
CA SER A 254 17.55 -1.81 -17.29
C SER A 254 16.07 -1.66 -16.88
N PHE A 255 15.45 -0.55 -17.22
CA PHE A 255 14.04 -0.31 -16.99
C PHE A 255 13.23 -0.75 -18.19
N GLU A 256 13.12 -2.06 -18.38
CA GLU A 256 12.18 -2.59 -19.35
C GLU A 256 10.78 -2.59 -18.75
N PRO A 257 9.74 -2.18 -19.52
CA PRO A 257 8.38 -2.34 -19.08
C PRO A 257 8.08 -3.83 -18.86
N GLU A 258 7.54 -4.18 -17.69
CA GLU A 258 7.10 -5.55 -17.43
C GLU A 258 5.92 -5.86 -18.35
N VAL A 259 6.17 -6.55 -19.44
CA VAL A 259 5.13 -7.02 -20.35
C VAL A 259 4.48 -8.25 -19.73
N THR A 260 3.40 -8.04 -19.00
CA THR A 260 2.57 -9.16 -18.53
C THR A 260 1.63 -9.55 -19.65
N VAL A 261 1.92 -10.65 -20.33
CA VAL A 261 0.98 -11.24 -21.28
C VAL A 261 -0.16 -11.88 -20.51
N TYR A 262 -1.28 -11.16 -20.42
CA TYR A 262 -2.50 -11.69 -19.85
C TYR A 262 -3.36 -12.33 -20.95
N ARG A 263 -3.66 -13.61 -20.79
CA ARG A 263 -4.60 -14.28 -21.68
C ARG A 263 -6.02 -13.97 -21.23
N VAL A 264 -6.70 -13.07 -21.96
CA VAL A 264 -8.07 -12.66 -21.67
C VAL A 264 -8.98 -13.89 -21.68
N ARG A 265 -9.75 -14.07 -20.61
CA ARG A 265 -10.78 -15.12 -20.49
C ARG A 265 -12.16 -14.49 -20.64
N SER A 266 -13.14 -15.29 -21.08
CA SER A 266 -14.52 -14.83 -21.18
C SER A 266 -15.03 -14.36 -19.81
N GLY A 267 -15.40 -13.07 -19.71
CA GLY A 267 -15.82 -12.42 -18.45
C GLY A 267 -14.81 -11.43 -17.88
N ASP A 268 -13.59 -11.36 -18.42
CA ASP A 268 -12.62 -10.36 -18.02
C ASP A 268 -13.05 -8.97 -18.51
N VAL A 269 -13.02 -8.01 -17.62
CA VAL A 269 -13.24 -6.60 -17.93
C VAL A 269 -11.88 -5.91 -17.84
N LEU A 270 -11.42 -5.36 -18.95
CA LEU A 270 -10.30 -4.42 -18.96
C LEU A 270 -10.77 -3.17 -18.20
N GLY A 271 -10.30 -3.04 -16.96
CA GLY A 271 -10.62 -1.91 -16.07
C GLY A 271 -9.80 -0.66 -16.41
#